data_350e5920fd11bc372ba7ad1cfbbd1d0b
#
_entry.id   350e5920fd11bc372ba7ad1cfbbd1d0b
#
_cell.length_a   1.000
_cell.length_b   1.000
_cell.length_c   1.000
_cell.angle_alpha   90.00
_cell.angle_beta   90.00
_cell.angle_gamma   90.00
#
_symmetry.space_group_name_H-M   'P 1'
#
loop_
_entity.id
_entity.type
_entity.pdbx_description
1 polymer ?
#
loop_
_entity_poly.entity_id
_entity_poly.type
_entity_poly.pdbx_seq_one_letter_code
_entity_poly.pdbx_strand_id
1 'polypeptide(L)'
;LVRSRGRGDVYKRQIYNSKFVAAKLRRWDKYINRFSLPTWDELPDFDLYMDQVISLVGRFLDLFPHMPGSDPIITPSTINNYVRMKIMPAPVKKKYTKIHLAYLIMICTLKQSLSISVVSKIIPMNIPEEEVKEIYDDFVMRHRSLCRLCTEQVKQLAADVFDPNRRDDSSVKHLVVESAIYSHLYKLLTEKIVALSIEPKPEQEPVPETTVESVPQKSETE
;
A
#
# COMPACT_ATOMS: atom_id res chain seq x y z
N LEU A 1 -28.23 -28.48 43.49
CA LEU A 1 -27.63 -27.13 43.33
C LEU A 1 -26.58 -27.20 42.24
N VAL A 2 -27.01 -26.92 41.00
CA VAL A 2 -26.11 -26.79 39.85
C VAL A 2 -25.53 -25.38 39.87
N ARG A 3 -24.24 -25.24 40.15
CA ARG A 3 -23.52 -23.98 40.03
C ARG A 3 -23.44 -23.58 38.55
N SER A 4 -24.19 -22.57 38.18
CA SER A 4 -24.04 -21.80 36.93
C SER A 4 -22.61 -21.26 36.87
N ARG A 5 -21.73 -21.85 36.05
CA ARG A 5 -20.48 -21.23 35.65
C ARG A 5 -20.79 -20.06 34.72
N GLY A 6 -20.57 -18.85 35.24
CA GLY A 6 -20.76 -17.60 34.51
C GLY A 6 -19.99 -17.60 33.20
N ARG A 7 -20.68 -17.39 32.11
CA ARG A 7 -20.15 -17.00 30.78
C ARG A 7 -19.73 -15.52 30.83
N GLY A 8 -18.76 -15.20 31.68
CA GLY A 8 -18.19 -13.86 31.74
C GLY A 8 -16.71 -13.95 31.60
N ASP A 9 -16.14 -13.85 30.40
CA ASP A 9 -14.80 -13.39 30.07
C ASP A 9 -14.35 -13.87 28.69
N VAL A 10 -15.15 -13.61 27.65
CA VAL A 10 -14.72 -13.91 26.27
C VAL A 10 -14.04 -12.71 25.62
N TYR A 11 -14.17 -11.51 26.19
CA TYR A 11 -13.43 -10.32 25.75
C TYR A 11 -12.44 -9.89 26.82
N LYS A 12 -11.23 -10.42 26.79
CA LYS A 12 -10.10 -9.80 27.52
C LYS A 12 -9.98 -8.39 26.99
N ARG A 13 -10.49 -7.41 27.74
CA ARG A 13 -10.40 -5.99 27.44
C ARG A 13 -8.91 -5.67 27.32
N GLN A 14 -8.45 -5.33 26.11
CA GLN A 14 -7.06 -4.97 25.89
C GLN A 14 -6.75 -3.74 26.76
N ILE A 15 -5.87 -3.93 27.72
CA ILE A 15 -5.41 -2.86 28.63
C ILE A 15 -4.09 -2.35 28.05
N TYR A 16 -4.03 -1.05 27.76
CA TYR A 16 -2.81 -0.40 27.30
C TYR A 16 -2.03 0.16 28.47
N ASN A 17 -0.74 -0.17 28.57
CA ASN A 17 0.14 0.58 29.47
C ASN A 17 0.53 1.89 28.76
N SER A 18 -0.16 2.99 29.10
CA SER A 18 0.00 4.30 28.46
C SER A 18 1.42 4.86 28.58
N LYS A 19 2.13 4.63 29.71
CA LYS A 19 3.54 5.03 29.87
C LYS A 19 4.47 4.28 28.90
N PHE A 20 4.24 2.97 28.76
CA PHE A 20 5.00 2.14 27.84
C PHE A 20 4.75 2.53 26.38
N VAL A 21 3.49 2.77 26.01
CA VAL A 21 3.10 3.22 24.66
C VAL A 21 3.76 4.57 24.35
N ALA A 22 3.68 5.56 25.24
CA ALA A 22 4.33 6.85 25.06
C ALA A 22 5.85 6.74 24.85
N ALA A 23 6.53 5.87 25.60
CA ALA A 23 7.96 5.66 25.44
C ALA A 23 8.31 5.01 24.10
N LYS A 24 7.49 4.04 23.62
CA LYS A 24 7.68 3.38 22.34
C LYS A 24 7.40 4.33 21.17
N LEU A 25 6.35 5.15 21.24
CA LEU A 25 6.03 6.14 20.21
C LEU A 25 7.16 7.19 20.04
N ARG A 26 7.80 7.65 21.13
CA ARG A 26 8.96 8.54 21.04
C ARG A 26 10.17 7.90 20.36
N ARG A 27 10.36 6.58 20.52
CA ARG A 27 11.42 5.85 19.80
C ARG A 27 11.07 5.69 18.34
N TRP A 28 9.82 5.36 18.05
CA TRP A 28 9.30 5.23 16.69
C TRP A 28 9.42 6.55 15.91
N ASP A 29 9.06 7.68 16.52
CA ASP A 29 9.25 9.02 15.95
C ASP A 29 10.68 9.27 15.51
N LYS A 30 11.66 8.97 16.36
CA LYS A 30 13.09 9.09 16.02
C LYS A 30 13.51 8.17 14.89
N TYR A 31 12.95 6.98 14.84
CA TYR A 31 13.25 5.98 13.81
C TYR A 31 12.69 6.43 12.47
N ILE A 32 11.43 6.80 12.38
CA ILE A 32 10.77 7.27 11.15
C ILE A 32 11.46 8.52 10.57
N ASN A 33 11.83 9.48 11.44
CA ASN A 33 12.52 10.69 10.99
C ASN A 33 13.91 10.43 10.38
N ARG A 34 14.54 9.31 10.71
CA ARG A 34 15.85 8.89 10.17
C ARG A 34 15.71 7.91 9.01
N PHE A 35 14.55 7.33 8.86
CA PHE A 35 14.31 6.35 7.81
C PHE A 35 14.31 7.01 6.43
N SER A 36 14.99 6.38 5.48
CA SER A 36 14.93 6.73 4.07
C SER A 36 15.04 5.46 3.25
N LEU A 37 14.20 5.36 2.23
CA LEU A 37 14.43 4.37 1.18
C LEU A 37 15.73 4.72 0.45
N PRO A 38 16.45 3.74 -0.11
CA PRO A 38 17.65 4.02 -0.92
C PRO A 38 17.26 4.81 -2.16
N THR A 39 18.09 5.77 -2.56
CA THR A 39 17.98 6.45 -3.86
C THR A 39 18.36 5.50 -4.98
N TRP A 40 18.09 5.87 -6.23
CA TRP A 40 18.50 5.07 -7.38
C TRP A 40 20.02 4.78 -7.38
N ASP A 41 20.84 5.77 -7.05
CA ASP A 41 22.28 5.63 -7.05
C ASP A 41 22.83 4.78 -5.89
N GLU A 42 22.04 4.61 -4.81
CA GLU A 42 22.35 3.72 -3.69
C GLU A 42 21.93 2.28 -3.93
N LEU A 43 21.11 2.00 -4.97
CA LEU A 43 20.78 0.63 -5.36
C LEU A 43 22.01 -0.04 -6.01
N PRO A 44 22.22 -1.37 -5.78
CA PRO A 44 23.26 -2.12 -6.44
C PRO A 44 23.18 -2.02 -7.97
N ASP A 45 24.29 -1.80 -8.64
CA ASP A 45 24.42 -1.73 -10.09
C ASP A 45 24.86 -3.05 -10.73
N PHE A 46 24.87 -4.13 -9.95
CA PHE A 46 25.19 -5.49 -10.38
C PHE A 46 23.96 -6.41 -10.26
N ASP A 47 23.98 -7.47 -11.06
CA ASP A 47 22.91 -8.46 -11.11
C ASP A 47 22.78 -9.27 -9.81
N LEU A 48 21.55 -9.44 -9.32
CA LEU A 48 21.23 -10.20 -8.11
C LEU A 48 20.42 -11.45 -8.41
N TYR A 49 20.58 -12.48 -7.59
CA TYR A 49 19.70 -13.64 -7.57
C TYR A 49 18.51 -13.42 -6.64
N MET A 50 17.44 -14.21 -6.81
CA MET A 50 16.18 -14.09 -6.07
C MET A 50 16.37 -13.94 -4.56
N ASP A 51 17.21 -14.79 -3.94
CA ASP A 51 17.41 -14.77 -2.48
C ASP A 51 18.09 -13.50 -2.00
N GLN A 52 19.02 -12.98 -2.82
CA GLN A 52 19.70 -11.70 -2.54
C GLN A 52 18.71 -10.53 -2.64
N VAL A 53 17.84 -10.55 -3.66
CA VAL A 53 16.78 -9.54 -3.82
C VAL A 53 15.85 -9.53 -2.60
N ILE A 54 15.37 -10.70 -2.18
CA ILE A 54 14.47 -10.82 -1.01
C ILE A 54 15.14 -10.28 0.24
N SER A 55 16.38 -10.68 0.50
CA SER A 55 17.15 -10.20 1.64
C SER A 55 17.36 -8.68 1.62
N LEU A 56 17.72 -8.13 0.46
CA LEU A 56 18.03 -6.72 0.30
C LEU A 56 16.76 -5.84 0.39
N VAL A 57 15.71 -6.20 -0.35
CA VAL A 57 14.42 -5.47 -0.32
C VAL A 57 13.78 -5.57 1.07
N GLY A 58 13.86 -6.73 1.72
CA GLY A 58 13.41 -6.89 3.11
C GLY A 58 14.11 -5.91 4.06
N ARG A 59 15.43 -5.70 3.92
CA ARG A 59 16.18 -4.73 4.72
C ARG A 59 15.82 -3.27 4.41
N PHE A 60 15.59 -2.94 3.14
CA PHE A 60 15.17 -1.59 2.73
C PHE A 60 13.77 -1.24 3.22
N LEU A 61 12.89 -2.25 3.37
CA LEU A 61 11.51 -2.07 3.81
C LEU A 61 11.29 -2.38 5.29
N ASP A 62 12.35 -2.58 6.06
CA ASP A 62 12.28 -2.82 7.51
C ASP A 62 11.96 -1.51 8.27
N LEU A 63 10.87 -0.87 7.87
CA LEU A 63 10.34 0.35 8.49
C LEU A 63 9.65 0.06 9.82
N PHE A 64 9.13 -1.15 9.98
CA PHE A 64 8.43 -1.59 11.17
C PHE A 64 8.93 -2.96 11.61
N PRO A 65 9.20 -3.13 12.91
CA PRO A 65 9.41 -4.47 13.43
C PRO A 65 8.16 -5.29 13.10
N HIS A 66 8.36 -6.39 12.38
CA HIS A 66 7.28 -7.31 12.07
C HIS A 66 6.54 -7.71 13.35
N MET A 67 5.22 -7.63 13.33
CA MET A 67 4.43 -8.21 14.40
C MET A 67 4.76 -9.71 14.47
N PRO A 68 4.95 -10.28 15.66
CA PRO A 68 5.17 -11.73 15.77
C PRO A 68 4.06 -12.48 15.02
N GLY A 69 4.44 -13.31 14.03
CA GLY A 69 3.50 -14.07 13.21
C GLY A 69 2.99 -13.36 11.94
N SER A 70 3.49 -12.15 11.60
CA SER A 70 3.22 -11.56 10.30
C SER A 70 4.03 -12.22 9.20
N ASP A 71 3.41 -12.35 8.01
CA ASP A 71 4.09 -12.85 6.82
C ASP A 71 5.22 -11.92 6.38
N PRO A 72 6.29 -12.46 5.77
CA PRO A 72 7.34 -11.63 5.18
C PRO A 72 6.77 -10.67 4.13
N ILE A 73 7.28 -9.44 4.11
CA ILE A 73 6.87 -8.40 3.15
C ILE A 73 7.03 -8.88 1.71
N ILE A 74 8.06 -9.71 1.46
CA ILE A 74 8.42 -10.20 0.14
C ILE A 74 8.87 -11.67 0.22
N THR A 75 8.41 -12.48 -0.73
CA THR A 75 8.76 -13.90 -0.88
C THR A 75 9.02 -14.22 -2.35
N PRO A 76 9.67 -15.35 -2.68
CA PRO A 76 9.82 -15.79 -4.08
C PRO A 76 8.48 -15.89 -4.81
N SER A 77 7.46 -16.42 -4.15
CA SER A 77 6.10 -16.53 -4.69
C SER A 77 5.50 -15.17 -5.00
N THR A 78 5.70 -14.19 -4.14
CA THR A 78 5.22 -12.82 -4.32
C THR A 78 5.87 -12.17 -5.56
N ILE A 79 7.19 -12.27 -5.70
CA ILE A 79 7.92 -11.73 -6.87
C ILE A 79 7.45 -12.39 -8.17
N ASN A 80 7.37 -13.72 -8.18
CA ASN A 80 6.88 -14.45 -9.35
C ASN A 80 5.44 -14.06 -9.74
N ASN A 81 4.59 -13.78 -8.74
CA ASN A 81 3.25 -13.27 -8.98
C ASN A 81 3.25 -11.87 -9.62
N TYR A 82 4.11 -10.96 -9.17
CA TYR A 82 4.24 -9.62 -9.75
C TYR A 82 4.70 -9.66 -11.21
N VAL A 83 5.67 -10.52 -11.53
CA VAL A 83 6.11 -10.75 -12.91
C VAL A 83 4.95 -11.31 -13.77
N ARG A 84 4.23 -12.33 -13.27
CA ARG A 84 3.09 -12.92 -13.98
C ARG A 84 1.96 -11.92 -14.23
N MET A 85 1.71 -11.04 -13.28
CA MET A 85 0.70 -9.97 -13.39
C MET A 85 1.18 -8.78 -14.23
N LYS A 86 2.41 -8.81 -14.73
CA LYS A 86 3.03 -7.74 -15.53
C LYS A 86 3.05 -6.37 -14.82
N ILE A 87 3.25 -6.36 -13.51
CA ILE A 87 3.42 -5.13 -12.71
C ILE A 87 4.87 -4.84 -12.36
N MET A 88 5.78 -5.69 -12.80
CA MET A 88 7.22 -5.48 -12.82
C MET A 88 7.84 -6.23 -14.01
N PRO A 89 9.01 -5.82 -14.50
CA PRO A 89 9.75 -6.53 -15.55
C PRO A 89 10.09 -7.97 -15.15
N ALA A 90 10.22 -8.85 -16.13
CA ALA A 90 10.69 -10.21 -15.91
C ALA A 90 12.23 -10.22 -15.76
N PRO A 91 12.79 -11.04 -14.85
CA PRO A 91 14.23 -11.17 -14.71
C PRO A 91 14.87 -11.80 -15.96
N VAL A 92 16.05 -11.32 -16.34
CA VAL A 92 16.82 -11.86 -17.46
C VAL A 92 17.74 -12.96 -16.94
N LYS A 93 17.63 -14.18 -17.47
CA LYS A 93 18.41 -15.35 -17.02
C LYS A 93 18.39 -15.56 -15.49
N LYS A 94 17.24 -15.35 -14.85
CA LYS A 94 17.02 -15.42 -13.39
C LYS A 94 17.78 -14.36 -12.58
N LYS A 95 18.25 -13.31 -13.21
CA LYS A 95 18.96 -12.18 -12.58
C LYS A 95 18.08 -10.93 -12.55
N TYR A 96 18.16 -10.23 -11.46
CA TYR A 96 17.44 -9.00 -11.15
C TYR A 96 18.41 -7.84 -11.13
N THR A 97 18.08 -6.76 -11.82
CA THR A 97 18.86 -5.53 -11.92
C THR A 97 18.31 -4.44 -11.00
N LYS A 98 18.93 -3.29 -11.00
CA LYS A 98 18.51 -2.07 -10.31
C LYS A 98 17.04 -1.70 -10.58
N ILE A 99 16.59 -1.82 -11.83
CA ILE A 99 15.18 -1.60 -12.24
C ILE A 99 14.23 -2.48 -11.42
N HIS A 100 14.52 -3.77 -11.31
CA HIS A 100 13.68 -4.71 -10.56
C HIS A 100 13.59 -4.34 -9.08
N LEU A 101 14.70 -3.89 -8.49
CA LEU A 101 14.72 -3.43 -7.09
C LEU A 101 13.83 -2.20 -6.90
N ALA A 102 13.90 -1.21 -7.79
CA ALA A 102 13.07 -0.02 -7.76
C ALA A 102 11.58 -0.38 -7.82
N TYR A 103 11.19 -1.22 -8.78
CA TYR A 103 9.80 -1.71 -8.86
C TYR A 103 9.37 -2.43 -7.59
N LEU A 104 10.19 -3.34 -7.05
CA LEU A 104 9.85 -4.10 -5.85
C LEU A 104 9.69 -3.20 -4.62
N ILE A 105 10.54 -2.20 -4.44
CA ILE A 105 10.44 -1.25 -3.34
C ILE A 105 9.15 -0.45 -3.44
N MET A 106 8.83 0.11 -4.62
CA MET A 106 7.58 0.85 -4.83
C MET A 106 6.34 -0.02 -4.62
N ILE A 107 6.29 -1.20 -5.25
CA ILE A 107 5.15 -2.13 -5.14
C ILE A 107 4.95 -2.56 -3.69
N CYS A 108 6.00 -3.04 -3.02
CA CYS A 108 5.90 -3.53 -1.65
C CYS A 108 5.51 -2.43 -0.66
N THR A 109 5.97 -1.19 -0.87
CA THR A 109 5.57 -0.04 -0.05
C THR A 109 4.07 0.26 -0.23
N LEU A 110 3.61 0.41 -1.46
CA LEU A 110 2.21 0.77 -1.74
C LEU A 110 1.23 -0.36 -1.40
N LYS A 111 1.63 -1.61 -1.57
CA LYS A 111 0.80 -2.79 -1.27
C LYS A 111 0.47 -2.94 0.22
N GLN A 112 1.19 -2.27 1.12
CA GLN A 112 0.85 -2.30 2.55
C GLN A 112 -0.55 -1.74 2.84
N SER A 113 -1.05 -0.83 2.00
CA SER A 113 -2.35 -0.18 2.18
C SER A 113 -3.30 -0.35 0.99
N LEU A 114 -2.78 -0.64 -0.20
CA LEU A 114 -3.54 -0.71 -1.44
C LEU A 114 -3.61 -2.14 -2.00
N SER A 115 -4.68 -2.44 -2.73
CA SER A 115 -4.76 -3.69 -3.49
C SER A 115 -3.78 -3.67 -4.66
N ILE A 116 -3.33 -4.85 -5.10
CA ILE A 116 -2.38 -4.96 -6.21
C ILE A 116 -2.95 -4.39 -7.52
N SER A 117 -4.26 -4.46 -7.72
CA SER A 117 -4.95 -3.89 -8.88
C SER A 117 -4.92 -2.35 -8.88
N VAL A 118 -4.90 -1.71 -7.71
CA VAL A 118 -4.71 -0.26 -7.59
C VAL A 118 -3.25 0.09 -7.82
N VAL A 119 -2.32 -0.66 -7.22
CA VAL A 119 -0.86 -0.45 -7.39
C VAL A 119 -0.46 -0.53 -8.85
N SER A 120 -1.01 -1.49 -9.62
CA SER A 120 -0.72 -1.64 -11.06
C SER A 120 -1.18 -0.47 -11.94
N LYS A 121 -2.06 0.39 -11.43
CA LYS A 121 -2.50 1.60 -12.13
C LYS A 121 -1.66 2.83 -11.76
N ILE A 122 -0.92 2.76 -10.67
CA ILE A 122 -0.07 3.85 -10.16
C ILE A 122 1.33 3.76 -10.72
N ILE A 123 1.88 2.55 -10.83
CA ILE A 123 3.26 2.32 -11.27
C ILE A 123 3.26 2.03 -12.78
N PRO A 124 3.85 2.91 -13.62
CA PRO A 124 3.91 2.70 -15.05
C PRO A 124 4.85 1.54 -15.40
N MET A 125 4.55 0.87 -16.52
CA MET A 125 5.31 -0.26 -17.03
C MET A 125 5.77 -0.02 -18.47
N ASN A 126 6.82 -0.73 -18.88
CA ASN A 126 7.36 -0.67 -20.26
C ASN A 126 7.86 0.72 -20.65
N ILE A 127 8.48 1.42 -19.71
CA ILE A 127 9.11 2.73 -19.89
C ILE A 127 10.65 2.58 -19.90
N PRO A 128 11.41 3.53 -20.49
CA PRO A 128 12.88 3.55 -20.45
C PRO A 128 13.44 3.56 -19.03
N GLU A 129 14.67 3.09 -18.87
CA GLU A 129 15.35 3.03 -17.56
C GLU A 129 15.50 4.42 -16.93
N GLU A 130 15.80 5.43 -17.73
CA GLU A 130 15.93 6.82 -17.28
C GLU A 130 14.64 7.33 -16.65
N GLU A 131 13.50 7.01 -17.25
CA GLU A 131 12.20 7.38 -16.72
C GLU A 131 11.86 6.59 -15.45
N VAL A 132 12.23 5.29 -15.38
CA VAL A 132 12.12 4.51 -14.14
C VAL A 132 12.93 5.16 -13.02
N LYS A 133 14.15 5.61 -13.31
CA LYS A 133 15.01 6.31 -12.35
C LYS A 133 14.33 7.57 -11.81
N GLU A 134 13.82 8.42 -12.70
CA GLU A 134 13.16 9.68 -12.31
C GLU A 134 11.93 9.42 -11.41
N ILE A 135 11.07 8.48 -11.80
CA ILE A 135 9.88 8.10 -11.03
C ILE A 135 10.28 7.51 -9.66
N TYR A 136 11.29 6.68 -9.63
CA TYR A 136 11.77 6.06 -8.39
C TYR A 136 12.38 7.09 -7.44
N ASP A 137 13.22 8.00 -7.92
CA ASP A 137 13.85 9.04 -7.10
C ASP A 137 12.79 10.04 -6.59
N ASP A 138 11.78 10.42 -7.40
CA ASP A 138 10.64 11.22 -6.94
C ASP A 138 9.84 10.47 -5.86
N PHE A 139 9.60 9.17 -6.05
CA PHE A 139 8.94 8.33 -5.04
C PHE A 139 9.71 8.32 -3.71
N VAL A 140 11.02 8.13 -3.74
CA VAL A 140 11.89 8.12 -2.54
C VAL A 140 11.85 9.48 -1.84
N MET A 141 11.97 10.56 -2.59
CA MET A 141 11.91 11.93 -2.06
C MET A 141 10.57 12.23 -1.39
N ARG A 142 9.46 11.88 -2.05
CA ARG A 142 8.10 12.04 -1.49
C ARG A 142 7.91 11.17 -0.25
N HIS A 143 8.33 9.92 -0.29
CA HIS A 143 8.26 9.02 0.86
C HIS A 143 8.97 9.61 2.07
N ARG A 144 10.20 10.11 1.91
CA ARG A 144 10.96 10.75 2.98
C ARG A 144 10.26 12.01 3.54
N SER A 145 9.71 12.85 2.66
CA SER A 145 8.99 14.06 3.06
C SER A 145 7.71 13.72 3.82
N LEU A 146 6.97 12.72 3.36
CA LEU A 146 5.74 12.25 4.02
C LEU A 146 6.00 11.56 5.36
N CYS A 147 7.13 10.85 5.52
CA CYS A 147 7.54 10.32 6.82
C CYS A 147 7.69 11.44 7.86
N ARG A 148 8.31 12.56 7.50
CA ARG A 148 8.46 13.73 8.38
C ARG A 148 7.12 14.36 8.72
N LEU A 149 6.27 14.56 7.71
CA LEU A 149 4.92 15.11 7.94
C LEU A 149 4.08 14.19 8.83
N CYS A 150 4.16 12.88 8.61
CA CYS A 150 3.47 11.89 9.43
C CYS A 150 3.89 11.96 10.91
N THR A 151 5.19 12.12 11.18
CA THR A 151 5.65 12.23 12.58
C THR A 151 5.12 13.47 13.28
N GLU A 152 4.98 14.61 12.59
CA GLU A 152 4.36 15.81 13.16
C GLU A 152 2.86 15.61 13.42
N GLN A 153 2.14 14.98 12.49
CA GLN A 153 0.72 14.63 12.70
C GLN A 153 0.53 13.67 13.89
N VAL A 154 1.40 12.64 14.00
CA VAL A 154 1.34 11.70 15.13
C VAL A 154 1.60 12.41 16.47
N LYS A 155 2.50 13.38 16.53
CA LYS A 155 2.71 14.19 17.75
C LYS A 155 1.46 14.95 18.17
N GLN A 156 0.74 15.51 17.21
CA GLN A 156 -0.52 16.21 17.47
C GLN A 156 -1.61 15.26 17.98
N LEU A 157 -1.84 14.15 17.27
CA LEU A 157 -2.83 13.14 17.65
C LEU A 157 -2.51 12.47 18.99
N ALA A 158 -1.24 12.23 19.27
CA ALA A 158 -0.78 11.58 20.50
C ALA A 158 -0.51 12.58 21.64
N ALA A 159 -0.95 13.85 21.56
CA ALA A 159 -0.65 14.87 22.56
C ALA A 159 -1.05 14.43 23.97
N ASP A 160 -2.25 13.89 24.14
CA ASP A 160 -2.74 13.39 25.44
C ASP A 160 -1.95 12.16 25.94
N VAL A 161 -1.49 11.30 25.03
CA VAL A 161 -0.61 10.16 25.37
C VAL A 161 0.77 10.64 25.81
N PHE A 162 1.26 11.74 25.28
CA PHE A 162 2.56 12.31 25.66
C PHE A 162 2.52 13.17 26.92
N ASP A 163 1.37 13.74 27.26
CA ASP A 163 1.18 14.54 28.49
C ASP A 163 1.06 13.61 29.71
N PRO A 164 1.98 13.69 30.69
CA PRO A 164 1.90 12.86 31.90
C PRO A 164 0.61 13.07 32.74
N ASN A 165 -0.02 14.24 32.65
CA ASN A 165 -1.21 14.59 33.44
C ASN A 165 -2.52 14.14 32.78
N ARG A 166 -2.52 13.94 31.44
CA ARG A 166 -3.70 13.56 30.65
C ARG A 166 -3.65 12.10 30.16
N ARG A 167 -2.50 11.48 30.28
CA ARG A 167 -2.24 10.13 29.81
C ARG A 167 -2.93 9.08 30.65
N ASP A 168 -3.83 8.35 30.02
CA ASP A 168 -4.51 7.17 30.56
C ASP A 168 -4.70 6.08 29.48
N ASP A 169 -5.38 5.00 29.81
CA ASP A 169 -5.70 3.94 28.85
C ASP A 169 -6.71 4.40 27.80
N SER A 170 -7.53 5.41 28.08
CA SER A 170 -8.50 5.97 27.15
C SER A 170 -7.82 6.79 26.07
N SER A 171 -6.82 7.60 26.42
CA SER A 171 -6.03 8.39 25.45
C SER A 171 -5.33 7.50 24.42
N VAL A 172 -4.83 6.33 24.84
CA VAL A 172 -4.23 5.36 23.91
C VAL A 172 -5.28 4.73 23.01
N LYS A 173 -6.47 4.39 23.52
CA LYS A 173 -7.58 3.85 22.72
C LYS A 173 -8.05 4.85 21.66
N HIS A 174 -8.21 6.12 22.04
CA HIS A 174 -8.56 7.17 21.09
C HIS A 174 -7.53 7.28 19.99
N LEU A 175 -6.24 7.32 20.32
CA LEU A 175 -5.16 7.37 19.33
C LEU A 175 -5.21 6.18 18.34
N VAL A 176 -5.49 4.96 18.81
CA VAL A 176 -5.63 3.78 17.96
C VAL A 176 -6.79 3.94 16.98
N VAL A 177 -7.96 4.38 17.46
CA VAL A 177 -9.15 4.57 16.62
C VAL A 177 -8.94 5.69 15.60
N GLU A 178 -8.41 6.82 16.03
CA GLU A 178 -8.11 7.96 15.16
C GLU A 178 -7.11 7.58 14.08
N SER A 179 -6.01 6.91 14.43
CA SER A 179 -5.04 6.43 13.46
C SER A 179 -5.64 5.48 12.42
N ALA A 180 -6.55 4.59 12.84
CA ALA A 180 -7.25 3.68 11.94
C ALA A 180 -8.19 4.43 10.99
N ILE A 181 -8.91 5.44 11.48
CA ILE A 181 -9.79 6.29 10.66
C ILE A 181 -8.96 7.08 9.63
N TYR A 182 -7.85 7.70 10.03
CA TYR A 182 -6.95 8.40 9.11
C TYR A 182 -6.45 7.48 7.98
N SER A 183 -5.96 6.30 8.34
CA SER A 183 -5.50 5.31 7.35
C SER A 183 -6.61 4.94 6.35
N HIS A 184 -7.84 4.74 6.84
CA HIS A 184 -8.99 4.45 5.98
C HIS A 184 -9.32 5.61 5.03
N LEU A 185 -9.37 6.85 5.54
CA LEU A 185 -9.67 8.04 4.74
C LEU A 185 -8.62 8.27 3.63
N TYR A 186 -7.32 8.13 3.94
CA TYR A 186 -6.27 8.24 2.93
C TYR A 186 -6.35 7.15 1.87
N LYS A 187 -6.69 5.92 2.26
CA LYS A 187 -6.93 4.83 1.33
C LYS A 187 -8.09 5.16 0.39
N LEU A 188 -9.23 5.60 0.93
CA LEU A 188 -10.40 6.00 0.12
C LEU A 188 -10.06 7.13 -0.85
N LEU A 189 -9.32 8.14 -0.41
CA LEU A 189 -8.87 9.24 -1.27
C LEU A 189 -8.05 8.71 -2.46
N THR A 190 -7.05 7.86 -2.17
CA THR A 190 -6.20 7.27 -3.22
C THR A 190 -7.01 6.45 -4.22
N GLU A 191 -7.89 5.57 -3.74
CA GLU A 191 -8.75 4.74 -4.59
C GLU A 191 -9.70 5.61 -5.44
N LYS A 192 -10.23 6.69 -4.88
CA LYS A 192 -11.07 7.65 -5.61
C LYS A 192 -10.31 8.36 -6.72
N ILE A 193 -9.10 8.87 -6.45
CA ILE A 193 -8.27 9.54 -7.45
C ILE A 193 -7.91 8.58 -8.59
N VAL A 194 -7.48 7.35 -8.26
CA VAL A 194 -7.17 6.32 -9.25
C VAL A 194 -8.39 5.95 -10.10
N ALA A 195 -9.58 5.90 -9.50
CA ALA A 195 -10.81 5.64 -10.25
C ALA A 195 -11.19 6.79 -11.20
N LEU A 196 -10.89 8.03 -10.84
CA LEU A 196 -11.13 9.21 -11.69
C LEU A 196 -10.12 9.34 -12.84
N SER A 197 -8.94 8.71 -12.72
CA SER A 197 -7.89 8.70 -13.75
C SER A 197 -8.19 7.73 -14.92
N ILE A 198 -9.23 6.90 -14.79
CA ILE A 198 -9.70 6.05 -15.89
C ILE A 198 -10.58 6.94 -16.77
N GLU A 199 -10.11 7.28 -17.98
CA GLU A 199 -10.96 7.92 -18.98
C GLU A 199 -12.26 7.13 -19.14
N PRO A 200 -13.43 7.78 -19.11
CA PRO A 200 -14.66 7.09 -19.43
C PRO A 200 -14.51 6.50 -20.83
N LYS A 201 -14.78 5.18 -20.98
CA LYS A 201 -14.91 4.60 -22.30
C LYS A 201 -15.84 5.53 -23.12
N PRO A 202 -15.44 5.94 -24.34
CA PRO A 202 -16.35 6.70 -25.19
C PRO A 202 -17.66 5.92 -25.25
N GLU A 203 -18.76 6.57 -24.88
CA GLU A 203 -20.09 6.01 -25.03
C GLU A 203 -20.20 5.55 -26.48
N GLN A 204 -20.43 4.25 -26.67
CA GLN A 204 -20.72 3.73 -27.99
C GLN A 204 -21.99 4.45 -28.42
N GLU A 205 -21.85 5.29 -29.46
CA GLU A 205 -23.02 5.91 -30.11
C GLU A 205 -24.05 4.80 -30.37
N PRO A 206 -25.33 5.01 -30.03
CA PRO A 206 -26.35 4.02 -30.31
C PRO A 206 -26.34 3.71 -31.81
N VAL A 207 -26.13 2.45 -32.13
CA VAL A 207 -26.19 1.94 -33.50
C VAL A 207 -27.55 2.35 -34.03
N PRO A 208 -27.64 3.13 -35.15
CA PRO A 208 -28.94 3.53 -35.70
C PRO A 208 -29.74 2.27 -36.04
N GLU A 209 -30.93 2.15 -35.45
CA GLU A 209 -31.88 1.08 -35.77
C GLU A 209 -32.12 1.09 -37.29
N THR A 210 -31.67 0.06 -37.97
CA THR A 210 -31.95 -0.17 -39.38
C THR A 210 -33.47 -0.33 -39.53
N THR A 211 -34.07 0.69 -40.09
CA THR A 211 -35.50 0.70 -40.47
C THR A 211 -35.70 -0.49 -41.42
N VAL A 212 -36.42 -1.48 -40.96
CA VAL A 212 -36.84 -2.61 -41.81
C VAL A 212 -37.92 -2.06 -42.76
N GLU A 213 -37.50 -1.85 -44.02
CA GLU A 213 -38.43 -1.54 -45.12
C GLU A 213 -39.46 -2.67 -45.24
N SER A 214 -40.74 -2.34 -45.09
CA SER A 214 -41.87 -3.21 -45.28
C SER A 214 -41.99 -3.57 -46.78
N VAL A 215 -41.83 -4.84 -47.07
CA VAL A 215 -42.12 -5.42 -48.40
C VAL A 215 -43.62 -5.33 -48.71
N PRO A 216 -44.01 -4.75 -49.88
CA PRO A 216 -45.43 -4.69 -50.24
C PRO A 216 -45.98 -6.06 -50.65
N GLN A 217 -47.04 -6.47 -50.01
CA GLN A 217 -47.82 -7.64 -50.39
C GLN A 217 -48.46 -7.40 -51.77
N LYS A 218 -48.12 -8.25 -52.76
CA LYS A 218 -48.85 -8.36 -54.03
C LYS A 218 -50.20 -9.07 -53.75
N SER A 219 -51.24 -8.34 -54.01
CA SER A 219 -52.58 -8.87 -54.17
C SER A 219 -52.66 -9.72 -55.46
N GLU A 220 -52.91 -11.00 -55.36
CA GLU A 220 -53.42 -11.82 -56.47
C GLU A 220 -54.95 -11.88 -56.32
N THR A 221 -55.61 -11.29 -57.34
CA THR A 221 -57.01 -11.50 -57.69
C THR A 221 -56.99 -12.37 -58.94
N GLU A 222 -57.56 -13.46 -58.90
CA GLU A 222 -58.43 -14.31 -59.76
C GLU A 222 -58.20 -15.82 -59.55
#